data_57d0c8872aa947187680633bf66885db
#
_entry.id   57d0c8872aa947187680633bf66885db
#
_cell.length_a   1.000
_cell.length_b   1.000
_cell.length_c   1.000
_cell.angle_alpha   90.00
_cell.angle_beta   90.00
_cell.angle_gamma   90.00
#
_symmetry.space_group_name_H-M   'P 1'
#
loop_
_entity.id
_entity.type
_entity.pdbx_description
1 polymer ?
#
loop_
_entity_poly.entity_id
_entity_poly.type
_entity_poly.pdbx_seq_one_letter_code
_entity_poly.pdbx_strand_id
1 'polypeptide(L)'
;MILDMRPECSFTDYFVIATGRNTRQTAAIWDEVHAHLKQEQRLLPRSVDGTREGAWIVADYLDVVLHVFTPDARGFYRLEELWSDVPAVEVDAAAI
;
A
#
# COMPACT_ATOMS: atom_id res chain seq x y z
N MET A 1 0.39 3.95 -6.94
CA MET A 1 0.84 5.31 -6.53
C MET A 1 1.77 5.20 -5.33
N ILE A 2 2.86 5.93 -5.35
CA ILE A 2 3.80 5.99 -4.23
C ILE A 2 3.86 7.43 -3.76
N LEU A 3 3.65 7.65 -2.46
CA LEU A 3 3.75 8.95 -1.83
C LEU A 3 4.99 9.00 -0.94
N ASP A 4 5.80 10.06 -1.10
CA ASP A 4 6.95 10.31 -0.24
C ASP A 4 6.46 11.03 1.02
N MET A 5 6.41 10.30 2.12
CA MET A 5 5.86 10.79 3.37
C MET A 5 6.89 11.49 4.27
N ARG A 6 8.15 11.46 3.89
CA ARG A 6 9.24 11.97 4.75
C ARG A 6 9.07 13.44 5.17
N PRO A 7 8.57 14.35 4.30
CA PRO A 7 8.39 15.74 4.72
C PRO A 7 7.33 15.96 5.79
N GLU A 8 6.27 15.11 5.83
CA GLU A 8 5.08 15.37 6.64
C GLU A 8 4.79 14.28 7.67
N CYS A 9 5.56 13.21 7.68
CA CYS A 9 5.26 12.04 8.51
C CYS A 9 6.51 11.52 9.21
N SER A 10 6.41 11.26 10.51
CA SER A 10 7.54 10.77 11.30
C SER A 10 7.54 9.26 11.50
N PHE A 11 6.47 8.55 11.11
CA PHE A 11 6.33 7.11 11.39
C PHE A 11 6.62 6.21 10.18
N THR A 12 6.70 6.76 8.97
CA THR A 12 7.05 6.00 7.77
C THR A 12 7.64 6.91 6.70
N ASP A 13 8.40 6.34 5.78
CA ASP A 13 9.02 7.09 4.69
C ASP A 13 8.13 7.15 3.45
N TYR A 14 7.41 6.08 3.16
CA TYR A 14 6.60 5.99 1.93
C TYR A 14 5.27 5.30 2.17
N PHE A 15 4.23 5.79 1.49
CA PHE A 15 2.99 5.05 1.28
C PHE A 15 2.98 4.50 -0.13
N VAL A 16 2.64 3.23 -0.27
CA VAL A 16 2.36 2.61 -1.56
C VAL A 16 0.86 2.33 -1.60
N ILE A 17 0.17 2.90 -2.58
CA ILE A 17 -1.28 2.76 -2.71
C ILE A 17 -1.58 2.00 -4.00
N ALA A 18 -2.23 0.86 -3.87
CA ALA A 18 -2.64 0.01 -4.98
C ALA A 18 -4.15 -0.21 -4.93
N THR A 19 -4.75 -0.52 -6.07
CA THR A 19 -6.16 -0.81 -6.19
C THR A 19 -6.37 -2.18 -6.80
N GLY A 20 -7.16 -3.03 -6.13
CA GLY A 20 -7.64 -4.27 -6.69
C GLY A 20 -9.08 -4.08 -7.16
N ARG A 21 -9.50 -4.81 -8.21
CA ARG A 21 -10.85 -4.68 -8.78
C ARG A 21 -11.95 -5.11 -7.82
N ASN A 22 -11.63 -6.01 -6.91
CA ASN A 22 -12.56 -6.56 -5.93
C ASN A 22 -11.75 -7.13 -4.75
N THR A 23 -12.43 -7.65 -3.73
CA THR A 23 -11.77 -8.16 -2.54
C THR A 23 -10.90 -9.39 -2.80
N ARG A 24 -11.22 -10.18 -3.81
CA ARG A 24 -10.38 -11.31 -4.24
C ARG A 24 -9.05 -10.82 -4.77
N GLN A 25 -9.07 -9.77 -5.59
CA GLN A 25 -7.84 -9.22 -6.17
C GLN A 25 -7.00 -8.48 -5.12
N THR A 26 -7.62 -7.74 -4.20
CA THR A 26 -6.87 -7.10 -3.12
C THR A 26 -6.13 -8.14 -2.29
N ALA A 27 -6.79 -9.24 -1.96
CA ALA A 27 -6.17 -10.35 -1.24
C ALA A 27 -5.03 -10.98 -2.04
N ALA A 28 -5.21 -11.17 -3.35
CA ALA A 28 -4.18 -11.73 -4.23
C ALA A 28 -2.96 -10.81 -4.32
N ILE A 29 -3.18 -9.50 -4.44
CA ILE A 29 -2.09 -8.51 -4.44
C ILE A 29 -1.31 -8.60 -3.14
N TRP A 30 -1.99 -8.60 -2.01
CA TRP A 30 -1.36 -8.69 -0.71
C TRP A 30 -0.57 -10.01 -0.57
N ASP A 31 -1.17 -11.14 -0.92
CA ASP A 31 -0.52 -12.45 -0.81
C ASP A 31 0.77 -12.50 -1.63
N GLU A 32 0.75 -11.94 -2.83
CA GLU A 32 1.92 -11.93 -3.71
C GLU A 32 3.02 -11.01 -3.17
N VAL A 33 2.67 -9.81 -2.70
CA VAL A 33 3.63 -8.90 -2.09
C VAL A 33 4.27 -9.54 -0.87
N HIS A 34 3.45 -10.12 0.00
CA HIS A 34 3.90 -10.77 1.24
C HIS A 34 4.88 -11.90 0.93
N ALA A 35 4.52 -12.80 0.01
CA ALA A 35 5.36 -13.93 -0.36
C ALA A 35 6.67 -13.48 -0.99
N HIS A 36 6.61 -12.52 -1.89
CA HIS A 36 7.79 -12.01 -2.59
C HIS A 36 8.79 -11.35 -1.63
N LEU A 37 8.30 -10.48 -0.75
CA LEU A 37 9.16 -9.80 0.21
C LEU A 37 9.75 -10.77 1.24
N LYS A 38 8.98 -11.78 1.65
CA LYS A 38 9.47 -12.80 2.57
C LYS A 38 10.58 -13.63 1.94
N GLN A 39 10.39 -14.06 0.69
CA GLN A 39 11.35 -14.92 -0.01
C GLN A 39 12.58 -14.17 -0.49
N GLU A 40 12.40 -13.00 -1.10
CA GLU A 40 13.48 -12.27 -1.76
C GLU A 40 14.25 -11.36 -0.79
N GLN A 41 13.55 -10.77 0.19
CA GLN A 41 14.12 -9.77 1.10
C GLN A 41 14.16 -10.24 2.55
N ARG A 42 13.58 -11.39 2.86
CA ARG A 42 13.37 -11.89 4.23
C ARG A 42 12.66 -10.85 5.09
N LEU A 43 11.73 -10.13 4.49
CA LEU A 43 11.04 -9.03 5.12
C LEU A 43 9.61 -9.43 5.44
N LEU A 44 9.25 -9.28 6.72
CA LEU A 44 7.89 -9.52 7.21
C LEU A 44 7.27 -8.20 7.64
N PRO A 45 5.94 -8.03 7.48
CA PRO A 45 5.29 -6.82 7.97
C PRO A 45 5.27 -6.80 9.50
N ARG A 46 5.36 -5.60 10.06
CA ARG A 46 5.22 -5.39 11.50
C ARG A 46 3.77 -5.61 11.93
N SER A 47 2.83 -5.21 11.09
CA SER A 47 1.40 -5.44 11.29
C SER A 47 0.66 -5.46 9.96
N VAL A 48 -0.46 -6.16 9.93
CA VAL A 48 -1.36 -6.22 8.76
C VAL A 48 -2.79 -6.14 9.25
N ASP A 49 -3.58 -5.26 8.67
CA ASP A 49 -5.00 -5.10 8.97
C ASP A 49 -5.84 -5.17 7.70
N GLY A 50 -7.10 -5.57 7.86
CA GLY A 50 -8.08 -5.55 6.77
C GLY A 50 -8.07 -6.74 5.84
N THR A 51 -7.26 -7.76 6.09
CA THR A 51 -7.16 -8.93 5.20
C THR A 51 -8.45 -9.72 5.14
N ARG A 52 -9.24 -9.69 6.20
CA ARG A 52 -10.48 -10.45 6.28
C ARG A 52 -11.57 -9.87 5.37
N GLU A 53 -11.77 -8.57 5.42
CA GLU A 53 -12.77 -7.87 4.60
C GLU A 53 -12.27 -7.61 3.18
N GLY A 54 -10.98 -7.30 3.05
CA GLY A 54 -10.33 -7.07 1.75
C GLY A 54 -10.60 -5.73 1.10
N ALA A 55 -11.49 -4.89 1.66
CA ALA A 55 -11.80 -3.59 1.08
C ALA A 55 -10.64 -2.60 1.21
N TRP A 56 -9.92 -2.68 2.31
CA TRP A 56 -8.74 -1.87 2.57
C TRP A 56 -7.76 -2.71 3.40
N ILE A 57 -6.70 -3.19 2.77
CA ILE A 57 -5.63 -3.94 3.43
C ILE A 57 -4.48 -2.98 3.67
N VAL A 58 -4.01 -2.93 4.92
CA VAL A 58 -2.89 -2.09 5.33
C VAL A 58 -1.79 -2.99 5.86
N ALA A 59 -0.62 -2.94 5.23
CA ALA A 59 0.55 -3.71 5.67
C ALA A 59 1.69 -2.75 6.04
N ASP A 60 2.09 -2.76 7.28
CA ASP A 60 3.10 -1.88 7.83
C ASP A 60 4.46 -2.58 7.83
N TYR A 61 5.36 -2.11 6.96
CA TYR A 61 6.75 -2.58 6.88
C TYR A 61 7.73 -1.61 7.51
N LEU A 62 7.27 -0.71 8.36
CA LEU A 62 8.04 0.33 9.05
C LEU A 62 8.40 1.51 8.13
N ASP A 63 9.31 1.32 7.19
CA ASP A 63 9.73 2.38 6.25
C ASP A 63 8.70 2.60 5.16
N VAL A 64 7.88 1.61 4.89
CA VAL A 64 6.84 1.63 3.86
C VAL A 64 5.55 1.08 4.43
N VAL A 65 4.45 1.77 4.19
CA VAL A 65 3.10 1.26 4.48
C VAL A 65 2.41 1.01 3.16
N LEU A 66 2.02 -0.24 2.93
CA LEU A 66 1.26 -0.65 1.75
C LEU A 66 -0.23 -0.53 2.05
N HIS A 67 -0.95 0.15 1.15
CA HIS A 67 -2.41 0.25 1.18
C HIS A 67 -2.97 -0.39 -0.09
N VAL A 68 -3.81 -1.39 0.05
CA VAL A 68 -4.49 -2.02 -1.09
C VAL A 68 -5.99 -1.83 -0.90
N PHE A 69 -6.61 -1.12 -1.84
CA PHE A 69 -8.03 -0.77 -1.78
C PHE A 69 -8.83 -1.43 -2.88
N THR A 70 -10.11 -1.69 -2.62
CA THR A 70 -11.09 -1.78 -3.71
C THR A 70 -11.35 -0.38 -4.26
N PRO A 71 -11.89 -0.23 -5.49
CA PRO A 71 -12.17 1.09 -6.05
C PRO A 71 -13.13 1.91 -5.17
N ASP A 72 -14.16 1.26 -4.62
CA ASP A 72 -15.13 1.94 -3.75
C ASP A 72 -14.49 2.46 -2.47
N ALA A 73 -13.66 1.64 -1.82
CA ALA A 73 -12.98 2.04 -0.60
C ALA A 73 -11.97 3.16 -0.85
N ARG A 74 -11.23 3.08 -1.96
CA ARG A 74 -10.28 4.14 -2.33
C ARG A 74 -11.00 5.48 -2.54
N GLY A 75 -12.13 5.47 -3.24
CA GLY A 75 -12.94 6.67 -3.46
C GLY A 75 -13.59 7.19 -2.19
N PHE A 76 -13.94 6.31 -1.27
CA PHE A 76 -14.55 6.69 0.01
C PHE A 76 -13.55 7.31 0.97
N TYR A 77 -12.40 6.66 1.18
CA TYR A 77 -11.41 7.12 2.15
C TYR A 77 -10.50 8.23 1.63
N ARG A 78 -10.25 8.27 0.32
CA ARG A 78 -9.48 9.33 -0.35
C ARG A 78 -8.13 9.61 0.33
N LEU A 79 -7.39 8.55 0.61
CA LEU A 79 -6.12 8.66 1.32
C LEU A 79 -5.13 9.59 0.60
N GLU A 80 -5.05 9.49 -0.72
CA GLU A 80 -4.17 10.32 -1.54
C GLU A 80 -4.53 11.81 -1.53
N GLU A 81 -5.80 12.14 -1.27
CA GLU A 81 -6.23 13.53 -1.11
C GLU A 81 -5.87 14.09 0.26
N LEU A 82 -5.94 13.24 1.28
CA LEU A 82 -5.54 13.62 2.64
C LEU A 82 -4.06 14.02 2.68
N TRP A 83 -3.23 13.39 1.86
CA TRP A 83 -1.80 13.65 1.74
C TRP A 83 -1.44 14.32 0.42
N SER A 84 -2.32 15.19 -0.10
CA SER A 84 -2.14 15.82 -1.42
C SER A 84 -0.95 16.76 -1.51
N ASP A 85 -0.45 17.25 -0.39
CA ASP A 85 0.70 18.15 -0.32
C ASP A 85 2.05 17.42 -0.23
N VAL A 86 2.06 16.08 -0.14
CA VAL A 86 3.32 15.34 -0.19
C VAL A 86 3.68 14.98 -1.62
N PRO A 87 4.99 14.85 -1.94
CA PRO A 87 5.42 14.46 -3.29
C PRO A 87 4.95 13.08 -3.67
N ALA A 88 4.49 12.93 -4.92
CA ALA A 88 4.25 11.63 -5.52
C ALA A 88 5.53 11.18 -6.23
N VAL A 89 5.91 9.92 -6.03
CA VAL A 89 7.08 9.32 -6.69
C VAL A 89 6.59 8.69 -7.99
N GLU A 90 7.23 9.03 -9.11
CA GLU A 90 6.92 8.41 -10.38
C GLU A 90 7.35 6.95 -10.39
N VAL A 91 6.45 6.09 -10.88
CA VAL A 91 6.73 4.68 -11.08
C VAL A 91 6.79 4.44 -12.58
N ASP A 92 7.92 3.90 -13.04
CA ASP A 92 8.06 3.48 -14.43
C ASP A 92 7.29 2.17 -14.63
N ALA A 93 6.16 2.25 -15.32
CA ALA A 93 5.31 1.08 -15.57
C ALA A 93 6.03 0.00 -16.38
N ALA A 94 7.05 0.36 -17.14
CA ALA A 94 7.84 -0.61 -17.91
C ALA A 94 8.82 -1.40 -17.02
N ALA A 95 9.08 -0.94 -15.81
CA ALA A 95 9.97 -1.61 -14.86
C ALA A 95 9.24 -2.63 -13.97
N ILE A 96 7.94 -2.71 -14.09
CA ILE A 96 7.11 -3.59 -13.25
C ILE A 96 6.86 -4.94 -13.92
#